data_f79cae3cb353e8088c5f539cc94d9f16
#
_entry.id   f79cae3cb353e8088c5f539cc94d9f16
#
_cell.length_a   1.000
_cell.length_b   1.000
_cell.length_c   1.000
_cell.angle_alpha   90.00
_cell.angle_beta   90.00
_cell.angle_gamma   90.00
#
_symmetry.space_group_name_H-M   'P 1'
#
loop_
_entity.id
_entity.type
_entity.pdbx_description
1 polymer ?
#
loop_
_entity_poly.entity_id
_entity_poly.type
_entity_poly.pdbx_seq_one_letter_code
_entity_poly.pdbx_strand_id
1 'polypeptide(L)'
;MPRDGTETYEKILPAAKEEFLEKGFEQASMREIASRAGISAAGNSRHFKDKEELFARVVQPAIDALMSWYNRYREVDYGFLREERLDEVWNSGADVEMILQVVYPNFDLFKLIICKAEGTRYAHFIHELVEMEQKETLNFMEEAKKRGISVKEIRPEEMHLLMSAYVTALFEVVVHDFPLEDARHYLRTFHEFFYPAWRTVLGF
;
A
#
# COMPACT_ATOMS: atom_id res chain seq x y z
N MET A 1 -40.58 7.94 10.10
CA MET A 1 -39.28 8.04 10.76
C MET A 1 -38.23 8.31 9.70
N PRO A 2 -37.33 9.26 9.83
CA PRO A 2 -36.23 9.43 8.91
C PRO A 2 -35.38 8.14 9.01
N ARG A 3 -35.16 7.44 7.89
CA ARG A 3 -34.18 6.35 7.83
C ARG A 3 -32.83 6.94 8.20
N ASP A 4 -32.18 6.33 9.19
CA ASP A 4 -30.89 6.77 9.69
C ASP A 4 -29.88 6.73 8.54
N GLY A 5 -29.29 7.88 8.23
CA GLY A 5 -28.29 8.01 7.16
C GLY A 5 -27.08 7.11 7.39
N THR A 6 -26.78 6.77 8.64
CA THR A 6 -25.71 5.87 9.06
C THR A 6 -25.99 4.44 8.60
N GLU A 7 -27.20 3.92 8.78
CA GLU A 7 -27.57 2.56 8.35
C GLU A 7 -27.47 2.40 6.81
N THR A 8 -27.82 3.42 6.06
CA THR A 8 -27.72 3.43 4.60
C THR A 8 -26.26 3.43 4.15
N TYR A 9 -25.44 4.24 4.79
CA TYR A 9 -24.00 4.33 4.53
C TYR A 9 -23.28 3.00 4.75
N GLU A 10 -23.59 2.29 5.86
CA GLU A 10 -23.02 0.99 6.19
C GLU A 10 -23.37 -0.11 5.17
N LYS A 11 -24.49 0.02 4.47
CA LYS A 11 -24.90 -0.92 3.39
C LYS A 11 -24.22 -0.62 2.06
N ILE A 12 -23.88 0.64 1.78
CA ILE A 12 -23.30 1.05 0.51
C ILE A 12 -21.86 0.54 0.38
N LEU A 13 -21.02 0.67 1.41
CA LEU A 13 -19.59 0.37 1.31
C LEU A 13 -19.31 -1.11 0.97
N PRO A 14 -19.93 -2.12 1.62
CA PRO A 14 -19.76 -3.52 1.23
C PRO A 14 -20.21 -3.79 -0.21
N ALA A 15 -21.40 -3.26 -0.60
CA ALA A 15 -21.91 -3.42 -1.96
C ALA A 15 -21.01 -2.79 -3.02
N ALA A 16 -20.42 -1.63 -2.72
CA ALA A 16 -19.46 -0.96 -3.58
C ALA A 16 -18.15 -1.77 -3.70
N LYS A 17 -17.64 -2.29 -2.57
CA LYS A 17 -16.45 -3.15 -2.58
C LYS A 17 -16.64 -4.35 -3.50
N GLU A 18 -17.76 -5.06 -3.39
CA GLU A 18 -18.07 -6.22 -4.24
C GLU A 18 -18.16 -5.83 -5.72
N GLU A 19 -18.88 -4.77 -6.06
CA GLU A 19 -19.04 -4.32 -7.45
C GLU A 19 -17.68 -3.92 -8.05
N PHE A 20 -16.83 -3.21 -7.29
CA PHE A 20 -15.50 -2.81 -7.75
C PHE A 20 -14.56 -4.01 -7.90
N LEU A 21 -14.61 -5.01 -7.00
CA LEU A 21 -13.80 -6.22 -7.13
C LEU A 21 -14.18 -7.03 -8.37
N GLU A 22 -15.48 -7.15 -8.66
CA GLU A 22 -15.95 -7.88 -9.83
C GLU A 22 -15.60 -7.20 -11.14
N LYS A 23 -15.87 -5.89 -11.26
CA LYS A 23 -15.85 -5.18 -12.55
C LYS A 23 -14.69 -4.21 -12.72
N GLY A 24 -13.98 -3.87 -11.66
CA GLY A 24 -13.06 -2.74 -11.64
C GLY A 24 -13.79 -1.40 -11.60
N PHE A 25 -13.04 -0.33 -11.31
CA PHE A 25 -13.62 1.00 -11.17
C PHE A 25 -14.33 1.46 -12.45
N GLU A 26 -13.70 1.35 -13.62
CA GLU A 26 -14.25 1.92 -14.86
C GLU A 26 -15.63 1.35 -15.20
N GLN A 27 -15.79 0.01 -15.08
CA GLN A 27 -17.02 -0.67 -15.47
C GLN A 27 -18.07 -0.76 -14.35
N ALA A 28 -17.71 -0.46 -13.12
CA ALA A 28 -18.62 -0.45 -12.00
C ALA A 28 -19.66 0.66 -12.11
N SER A 29 -20.89 0.38 -11.66
CA SER A 29 -22.03 1.27 -11.78
C SER A 29 -22.62 1.68 -10.45
N MET A 30 -22.77 2.99 -10.20
CA MET A 30 -23.45 3.54 -9.02
C MET A 30 -24.89 3.01 -8.88
N ARG A 31 -25.54 2.66 -9.99
CA ARG A 31 -26.87 2.08 -9.99
C ARG A 31 -26.88 0.64 -9.49
N GLU A 32 -25.92 -0.17 -9.95
CA GLU A 32 -25.76 -1.55 -9.50
C GLU A 32 -25.38 -1.60 -8.02
N ILE A 33 -24.47 -0.73 -7.58
CA ILE A 33 -24.11 -0.57 -6.17
C ILE A 33 -25.33 -0.27 -5.32
N ALA A 34 -26.19 0.68 -5.73
CA ALA A 34 -27.42 1.02 -5.04
C ALA A 34 -28.38 -0.20 -4.97
N SER A 35 -28.51 -0.94 -6.09
CA SER A 35 -29.31 -2.15 -6.17
C SER A 35 -28.82 -3.24 -5.19
N ARG A 36 -27.52 -3.51 -5.18
CA ARG A 36 -26.89 -4.47 -4.23
C ARG A 36 -27.08 -4.06 -2.77
N ALA A 37 -26.97 -2.75 -2.50
CA ALA A 37 -27.19 -2.20 -1.15
C ALA A 37 -28.66 -2.18 -0.72
N GLY A 38 -29.60 -2.52 -1.61
CA GLY A 38 -31.03 -2.48 -1.34
C GLY A 38 -31.58 -1.06 -1.14
N ILE A 39 -30.99 -0.05 -1.79
CA ILE A 39 -31.36 1.35 -1.70
C ILE A 39 -31.72 1.91 -3.09
N SER A 40 -32.37 3.09 -3.13
CA SER A 40 -32.60 3.80 -4.37
C SER A 40 -31.31 4.48 -4.89
N ALA A 41 -31.23 4.67 -6.22
CA ALA A 41 -30.12 5.42 -6.82
C ALA A 41 -29.98 6.84 -6.23
N ALA A 42 -31.11 7.50 -5.96
CA ALA A 42 -31.14 8.81 -5.30
C ALA A 42 -30.63 8.74 -3.83
N GLY A 43 -30.82 7.60 -3.15
CA GLY A 43 -30.27 7.35 -1.84
C GLY A 43 -28.73 7.31 -1.87
N ASN A 44 -28.18 6.60 -2.84
CA ASN A 44 -26.72 6.51 -3.04
C ASN A 44 -26.08 7.89 -3.32
N SER A 45 -26.67 8.66 -4.23
CA SER A 45 -26.18 10.00 -4.61
C SER A 45 -26.28 11.07 -3.50
N ARG A 46 -26.99 10.78 -2.40
CA ARG A 46 -26.99 11.65 -1.21
C ARG A 46 -25.78 11.44 -0.31
N HIS A 47 -25.18 10.26 -0.37
CA HIS A 47 -24.04 9.90 0.47
C HIS A 47 -22.70 10.13 -0.25
N PHE A 48 -22.67 9.93 -1.55
CA PHE A 48 -21.46 10.05 -2.36
C PHE A 48 -21.74 10.89 -3.61
N LYS A 49 -20.93 11.90 -3.81
CA LYS A 49 -21.03 12.83 -4.94
C LYS A 49 -20.87 12.10 -6.28
N ASP A 50 -19.92 11.19 -6.35
CA ASP A 50 -19.58 10.43 -7.54
C ASP A 50 -18.98 9.06 -7.20
N LYS A 51 -18.67 8.29 -8.24
CA LYS A 51 -18.09 6.95 -8.11
C LYS A 51 -16.68 6.99 -7.55
N GLU A 52 -15.91 8.04 -7.84
CA GLU A 52 -14.55 8.19 -7.35
C GLU A 52 -14.50 8.46 -5.85
N GLU A 53 -15.39 9.30 -5.33
CA GLU A 53 -15.50 9.52 -3.88
C GLU A 53 -15.89 8.23 -3.16
N LEU A 54 -16.80 7.45 -3.72
CA LEU A 54 -17.21 6.15 -3.16
C LEU A 54 -16.04 5.16 -3.18
N PHE A 55 -15.31 5.06 -4.30
CA PHE A 55 -14.13 4.20 -4.40
C PHE A 55 -13.06 4.60 -3.36
N ALA A 56 -12.74 5.89 -3.30
CA ALA A 56 -11.80 6.43 -2.32
C ALA A 56 -12.21 6.05 -0.88
N ARG A 57 -13.50 6.14 -0.57
CA ARG A 57 -14.00 5.79 0.76
C ARG A 57 -13.90 4.30 1.07
N VAL A 58 -14.12 3.45 0.07
CA VAL A 58 -13.97 1.99 0.20
C VAL A 58 -12.51 1.63 0.51
N VAL A 59 -11.54 2.23 -0.19
CA VAL A 59 -10.13 1.86 -0.03
C VAL A 59 -9.41 2.61 1.10
N GLN A 60 -9.99 3.67 1.65
CA GLN A 60 -9.39 4.51 2.68
C GLN A 60 -8.82 3.72 3.87
N PRO A 61 -9.50 2.69 4.43
CA PRO A 61 -8.95 1.92 5.54
C PRO A 61 -7.60 1.25 5.24
N ALA A 62 -7.39 0.77 4.01
CA ALA A 62 -6.12 0.18 3.60
C ALA A 62 -5.01 1.24 3.50
N ILE A 63 -5.32 2.40 2.94
CA ILE A 63 -4.39 3.53 2.87
C ILE A 63 -4.01 4.00 4.27
N ASP A 64 -4.98 4.18 5.17
CA ASP A 64 -4.73 4.61 6.55
C ASP A 64 -3.85 3.60 7.32
N ALA A 65 -4.11 2.31 7.13
CA ALA A 65 -3.33 1.24 7.75
C ALA A 65 -1.88 1.23 7.23
N LEU A 66 -1.69 1.36 5.91
CA LEU A 66 -0.36 1.44 5.29
C LEU A 66 0.41 2.66 5.76
N MET A 67 -0.20 3.85 5.76
CA MET A 67 0.46 5.08 6.19
C MET A 67 0.78 5.08 7.69
N SER A 68 -0.07 4.48 8.51
CA SER A 68 0.20 4.30 9.94
C SER A 68 1.39 3.37 10.18
N TRP A 69 1.46 2.27 9.41
CA TRP A 69 2.61 1.36 9.42
C TRP A 69 3.88 2.09 9.00
N TYR A 70 3.87 2.73 7.85
CA TYR A 70 4.99 3.47 7.28
C TYR A 70 5.57 4.49 8.27
N ASN A 71 4.73 5.35 8.85
CA ASN A 71 5.18 6.36 9.80
C ASN A 71 5.81 5.75 11.05
N ARG A 72 5.26 4.65 11.56
CA ARG A 72 5.81 3.95 12.74
C ARG A 72 7.18 3.35 12.45
N TYR A 73 7.33 2.65 11.32
CA TYR A 73 8.60 2.02 10.96
C TYR A 73 9.68 3.04 10.63
N ARG A 74 9.34 4.12 9.96
CA ARG A 74 10.25 5.24 9.76
C ARG A 74 10.84 5.74 11.09
N GLU A 75 10.03 5.93 12.11
CA GLU A 75 10.51 6.35 13.43
C GLU A 75 11.43 5.31 14.09
N VAL A 76 11.14 4.02 13.90
CA VAL A 76 11.99 2.90 14.38
C VAL A 76 13.34 2.93 13.67
N ASP A 77 13.38 3.04 12.36
CA ASP A 77 14.60 3.05 11.55
C ASP A 77 15.49 4.26 11.89
N TYR A 78 14.92 5.45 12.03
CA TYR A 78 15.66 6.61 12.52
C TYR A 78 16.09 6.45 13.99
N GLY A 79 15.38 5.67 14.79
CA GLY A 79 15.80 5.25 16.12
C GLY A 79 17.08 4.43 16.07
N PHE A 80 17.10 3.39 15.25
CA PHE A 80 18.30 2.56 15.03
C PHE A 80 19.48 3.38 14.49
N LEU A 81 19.22 4.31 13.57
CA LEU A 81 20.26 5.21 13.07
C LEU A 81 20.85 6.09 14.19
N ARG A 82 20.02 6.63 15.09
CA ARG A 82 20.49 7.43 16.25
C ARG A 82 21.33 6.62 17.24
N GLU A 83 21.03 5.32 17.36
CA GLU A 83 21.72 4.39 18.25
C GLU A 83 22.92 3.69 17.59
N GLU A 84 23.24 4.01 16.34
CA GLU A 84 24.28 3.38 15.50
C GLU A 84 24.08 1.87 15.30
N ARG A 85 22.83 1.42 15.28
CA ARG A 85 22.42 0.02 15.15
C ARG A 85 21.87 -0.27 13.75
N LEU A 86 22.62 0.07 12.72
CA LEU A 86 22.16 -0.04 11.33
C LEU A 86 21.83 -1.47 10.90
N ASP A 87 22.48 -2.47 11.47
CA ASP A 87 22.16 -3.88 11.18
C ASP A 87 20.69 -4.22 11.54
N GLU A 88 20.12 -3.54 12.52
CA GLU A 88 18.72 -3.77 12.93
C GLU A 88 17.72 -3.26 11.88
N VAL A 89 18.03 -2.19 11.17
CA VAL A 89 17.21 -1.71 10.04
C VAL A 89 17.03 -2.81 9.01
N TRP A 90 18.13 -3.50 8.67
CA TRP A 90 18.14 -4.55 7.66
C TRP A 90 17.60 -5.89 8.17
N ASN A 91 17.75 -6.17 9.44
CA ASN A 91 17.28 -7.42 10.04
C ASN A 91 15.80 -7.36 10.46
N SER A 92 15.19 -6.17 10.44
CA SER A 92 13.81 -5.98 10.91
C SER A 92 12.77 -6.76 10.09
N GLY A 93 13.03 -6.95 8.79
CA GLY A 93 12.03 -7.55 7.89
C GLY A 93 10.72 -6.78 7.81
N ALA A 94 10.77 -5.46 8.06
CA ALA A 94 9.60 -4.60 8.18
C ALA A 94 8.66 -4.70 6.97
N ASP A 95 9.20 -4.77 5.75
CA ASP A 95 8.39 -4.85 4.54
C ASP A 95 7.64 -6.16 4.43
N VAL A 96 8.30 -7.28 4.80
CA VAL A 96 7.66 -8.59 4.88
C VAL A 96 6.53 -8.58 5.90
N GLU A 97 6.80 -8.00 7.08
CA GLU A 97 5.79 -7.84 8.11
C GLU A 97 4.64 -6.92 7.67
N MET A 98 4.93 -5.86 6.93
CA MET A 98 3.92 -4.97 6.37
C MET A 98 2.95 -5.75 5.47
N ILE A 99 3.46 -6.59 4.57
CA ILE A 99 2.59 -7.44 3.74
C ILE A 99 1.71 -8.33 4.63
N LEU A 100 2.29 -8.99 5.63
CA LEU A 100 1.56 -9.95 6.46
C LEU A 100 0.57 -9.30 7.44
N GLN A 101 0.90 -8.12 7.99
CA GLN A 101 0.11 -7.49 9.06
C GLN A 101 -0.78 -6.35 8.58
N VAL A 102 -0.52 -5.78 7.41
CA VAL A 102 -1.31 -4.67 6.85
C VAL A 102 -2.02 -5.09 5.57
N VAL A 103 -1.28 -5.66 4.61
CA VAL A 103 -1.86 -5.97 3.28
C VAL A 103 -2.82 -7.15 3.39
N TYR A 104 -2.42 -8.26 3.98
CA TYR A 104 -3.28 -9.45 4.06
C TYR A 104 -4.57 -9.25 4.85
N PRO A 105 -4.60 -8.55 5.99
CA PRO A 105 -5.87 -8.22 6.66
C PRO A 105 -6.80 -7.32 5.84
N ASN A 106 -6.26 -6.60 4.86
CA ASN A 106 -6.98 -5.70 3.96
C ASN A 106 -6.85 -6.12 2.50
N PHE A 107 -6.69 -7.41 2.23
CA PHE A 107 -6.30 -7.94 0.91
C PHE A 107 -7.19 -7.44 -0.23
N ASP A 108 -8.51 -7.54 -0.08
CA ASP A 108 -9.48 -7.07 -1.07
C ASP A 108 -9.31 -5.58 -1.40
N LEU A 109 -9.01 -4.77 -0.39
CA LEU A 109 -8.83 -3.32 -0.58
C LEU A 109 -7.53 -3.02 -1.33
N PHE A 110 -6.44 -3.72 -1.02
CA PHE A 110 -5.20 -3.62 -1.80
C PHE A 110 -5.37 -4.18 -3.21
N LYS A 111 -6.15 -5.25 -3.40
CA LYS A 111 -6.52 -5.75 -4.74
C LYS A 111 -7.27 -4.69 -5.55
N LEU A 112 -8.18 -3.94 -4.92
CA LEU A 112 -8.86 -2.81 -5.56
C LEU A 112 -7.86 -1.73 -5.99
N ILE A 113 -6.99 -1.29 -5.08
CA ILE A 113 -6.04 -0.21 -5.33
C ILE A 113 -5.04 -0.58 -6.43
N ILE A 114 -4.52 -1.80 -6.41
CA ILE A 114 -3.43 -2.23 -7.28
C ILE A 114 -3.95 -2.71 -8.64
N CYS A 115 -5.06 -3.43 -8.66
CA CYS A 115 -5.51 -4.16 -9.87
C CYS A 115 -6.79 -3.62 -10.49
N LYS A 116 -7.54 -2.77 -9.79
CA LYS A 116 -8.92 -2.39 -10.18
C LYS A 116 -9.17 -0.89 -10.16
N ALA A 117 -8.14 -0.06 -9.96
CA ALA A 117 -8.25 1.37 -9.76
C ALA A 117 -8.07 2.22 -11.04
N GLU A 118 -8.02 1.59 -12.22
CA GLU A 118 -7.88 2.31 -13.48
C GLU A 118 -8.98 3.38 -13.63
N GLY A 119 -8.59 4.60 -14.02
CA GLY A 119 -9.50 5.75 -14.10
C GLY A 119 -9.72 6.49 -12.78
N THR A 120 -9.04 6.10 -11.69
CA THR A 120 -9.05 6.83 -10.41
C THR A 120 -7.71 7.49 -10.15
N ARG A 121 -7.65 8.35 -9.12
CA ARG A 121 -6.39 8.89 -8.59
C ARG A 121 -5.43 7.83 -8.04
N TYR A 122 -5.88 6.60 -7.81
CA TYR A 122 -5.06 5.49 -7.32
C TYR A 122 -4.46 4.63 -8.45
N ALA A 123 -4.72 4.94 -9.72
CA ALA A 123 -4.23 4.16 -10.86
C ALA A 123 -2.69 4.00 -10.88
N HIS A 124 -1.97 4.92 -10.26
CA HIS A 124 -0.50 4.92 -10.17
C HIS A 124 0.03 4.64 -8.77
N PHE A 125 -0.76 3.97 -7.91
CA PHE A 125 -0.45 3.74 -6.50
C PHE A 125 0.95 3.13 -6.26
N ILE A 126 1.33 2.09 -7.00
CA ILE A 126 2.66 1.47 -6.87
C ILE A 126 3.77 2.47 -7.22
N HIS A 127 3.59 3.26 -8.27
CA HIS A 127 4.57 4.29 -8.66
C HIS A 127 4.70 5.39 -7.59
N GLU A 128 3.59 5.88 -7.04
CA GLU A 128 3.59 6.87 -5.95
C GLU A 128 4.28 6.31 -4.68
N LEU A 129 4.08 5.02 -4.39
CA LEU A 129 4.76 4.35 -3.29
C LEU A 129 6.26 4.24 -3.54
N VAL A 130 6.69 3.93 -4.76
CA VAL A 130 8.11 3.93 -5.17
C VAL A 130 8.75 5.30 -4.98
N GLU A 131 8.08 6.39 -5.39
CA GLU A 131 8.59 7.75 -5.21
C GLU A 131 8.72 8.12 -3.73
N MET A 132 7.75 7.71 -2.91
CA MET A 132 7.77 7.94 -1.46
C MET A 132 8.94 7.19 -0.81
N GLU A 133 9.11 5.91 -1.10
CA GLU A 133 10.20 5.07 -0.57
C GLU A 133 11.58 5.55 -1.02
N GLN A 134 11.72 5.91 -2.29
CA GLN A 134 12.96 6.48 -2.81
C GLN A 134 13.37 7.75 -2.06
N LYS A 135 12.42 8.66 -1.91
CA LYS A 135 12.66 9.92 -1.20
C LYS A 135 13.09 9.68 0.25
N GLU A 136 12.42 8.76 0.95
CA GLU A 136 12.73 8.47 2.34
C GLU A 136 14.09 7.76 2.48
N THR A 137 14.41 6.83 1.60
CA THR A 137 15.72 6.18 1.57
C THR A 137 16.85 7.17 1.35
N LEU A 138 16.69 8.11 0.41
CA LEU A 138 17.68 9.16 0.19
C LEU A 138 17.83 10.09 1.41
N ASN A 139 16.74 10.46 2.07
CA ASN A 139 16.77 11.23 3.31
C ASN A 139 17.51 10.48 4.44
N PHE A 140 17.23 9.19 4.57
CA PHE A 140 17.91 8.33 5.55
C PHE A 140 19.42 8.25 5.29
N MET A 141 19.83 8.07 4.03
CA MET A 141 21.25 8.06 3.65
C MET A 141 21.95 9.40 3.94
N GLU A 142 21.29 10.51 3.69
CA GLU A 142 21.80 11.85 4.01
C GLU A 142 22.01 12.03 5.52
N GLU A 143 21.06 11.57 6.33
CA GLU A 143 21.17 11.64 7.78
C GLU A 143 22.28 10.70 8.31
N ALA A 144 22.45 9.52 7.72
CA ALA A 144 23.55 8.62 8.01
C ALA A 144 24.93 9.28 7.71
N LYS A 145 25.06 9.92 6.57
CA LYS A 145 26.30 10.68 6.21
C LYS A 145 26.61 11.78 7.23
N LYS A 146 25.62 12.57 7.66
CA LYS A 146 25.80 13.62 8.70
C LYS A 146 26.32 13.06 10.02
N ARG A 147 26.06 11.80 10.31
CA ARG A 147 26.53 11.08 11.49
C ARG A 147 27.89 10.40 11.29
N GLY A 148 28.52 10.60 10.13
CA GLY A 148 29.82 10.02 9.82
C GLY A 148 29.76 8.56 9.37
N ILE A 149 28.57 8.03 9.08
CA ILE A 149 28.40 6.67 8.57
C ILE A 149 28.72 6.69 7.08
N SER A 150 29.58 5.76 6.66
CA SER A 150 29.93 5.60 5.25
C SER A 150 28.75 5.01 4.49
N VAL A 151 28.26 5.70 3.48
CA VAL A 151 27.23 5.19 2.55
C VAL A 151 27.75 5.32 1.12
N LYS A 152 27.37 4.40 0.26
CA LYS A 152 27.69 4.49 -1.16
C LYS A 152 26.84 5.55 -1.85
N GLU A 153 27.43 6.22 -2.84
CA GLU A 153 26.66 7.09 -3.70
C GLU A 153 25.94 6.27 -4.77
N ILE A 154 24.65 6.53 -4.90
CA ILE A 154 23.80 5.98 -5.95
C ILE A 154 23.09 7.15 -6.64
N ARG A 155 23.01 7.12 -7.96
CA ARG A 155 22.27 8.14 -8.70
C ARG A 155 20.76 7.99 -8.46
N PRO A 156 20.01 9.10 -8.36
CA PRO A 156 18.56 9.04 -8.13
C PRO A 156 17.81 8.17 -9.15
N GLU A 157 18.24 8.18 -10.41
CA GLU A 157 17.63 7.38 -11.48
C GLU A 157 17.88 5.88 -11.28
N GLU A 158 19.07 5.49 -10.82
CA GLU A 158 19.40 4.10 -10.49
C GLU A 158 18.61 3.63 -9.28
N MET A 159 18.52 4.48 -8.24
CA MET A 159 17.71 4.21 -7.06
C MET A 159 16.24 4.00 -7.44
N HIS A 160 15.69 4.84 -8.31
CA HIS A 160 14.31 4.72 -8.79
C HIS A 160 14.04 3.36 -9.45
N LEU A 161 14.92 2.93 -10.35
CA LEU A 161 14.75 1.65 -11.06
C LEU A 161 14.82 0.45 -10.11
N LEU A 162 15.78 0.46 -9.18
CA LEU A 162 15.93 -0.60 -8.19
C LEU A 162 14.76 -0.64 -7.21
N MET A 163 14.32 0.53 -6.73
CA MET A 163 13.17 0.66 -5.84
C MET A 163 11.87 0.23 -6.53
N SER A 164 11.70 0.57 -7.82
CA SER A 164 10.55 0.14 -8.61
C SER A 164 10.50 -1.39 -8.73
N ALA A 165 11.63 -2.04 -9.01
CA ALA A 165 11.70 -3.50 -9.06
C ALA A 165 11.35 -4.13 -7.70
N TYR A 166 11.88 -3.56 -6.62
CA TYR A 166 11.67 -4.01 -5.24
C TYR A 166 10.20 -3.90 -4.81
N VAL A 167 9.62 -2.71 -4.90
CA VAL A 167 8.23 -2.46 -4.48
C VAL A 167 7.26 -3.27 -5.33
N THR A 168 7.47 -3.34 -6.65
CA THR A 168 6.62 -4.16 -7.53
C THR A 168 6.66 -5.62 -7.10
N ALA A 169 7.85 -6.20 -6.94
CA ALA A 169 8.00 -7.59 -6.51
C ALA A 169 7.34 -7.87 -5.15
N LEU A 170 7.39 -6.92 -4.22
CA LEU A 170 6.75 -7.03 -2.90
C LEU A 170 5.22 -7.18 -3.00
N PHE A 171 4.58 -6.45 -3.91
CA PHE A 171 3.13 -6.47 -4.09
C PHE A 171 2.61 -7.51 -5.11
N GLU A 172 3.49 -8.27 -5.78
CA GLU A 172 3.09 -9.35 -6.70
C GLU A 172 2.20 -10.42 -6.02
N VAL A 173 2.33 -10.61 -4.73
CA VAL A 173 1.45 -11.51 -3.95
C VAL A 173 -0.02 -11.10 -4.03
N VAL A 174 -0.31 -9.80 -4.17
CA VAL A 174 -1.67 -9.28 -4.34
C VAL A 174 -2.12 -9.42 -5.79
N VAL A 175 -1.23 -9.12 -6.74
CA VAL A 175 -1.52 -9.21 -8.18
C VAL A 175 -1.91 -10.65 -8.56
N HIS A 176 -1.18 -11.62 -8.02
CA HIS A 176 -1.35 -13.06 -8.31
C HIS A 176 -2.28 -13.81 -7.34
N ASP A 177 -2.98 -13.11 -6.45
CA ASP A 177 -3.91 -13.72 -5.48
C ASP A 177 -3.28 -14.85 -4.65
N PHE A 178 -2.03 -14.66 -4.19
CA PHE A 178 -1.37 -15.71 -3.41
C PHE A 178 -2.12 -15.97 -2.09
N PRO A 179 -2.42 -17.24 -1.77
CA PRO A 179 -2.84 -17.60 -0.42
C PRO A 179 -1.77 -17.19 0.59
N LEU A 180 -2.18 -16.88 1.83
CA LEU A 180 -1.27 -16.40 2.86
C LEU A 180 -0.03 -17.29 3.08
N GLU A 181 -0.19 -18.61 3.00
CA GLU A 181 0.93 -19.57 3.18
C GLU A 181 1.93 -19.49 2.02
N ASP A 182 1.45 -19.39 0.79
CA ASP A 182 2.31 -19.23 -0.40
C ASP A 182 3.02 -17.88 -0.36
N ALA A 183 2.33 -16.83 0.07
CA ALA A 183 2.94 -15.52 0.26
C ALA A 183 4.03 -15.54 1.33
N ARG A 184 3.81 -16.23 2.46
CA ARG A 184 4.84 -16.40 3.50
C ARG A 184 6.10 -17.08 2.95
N HIS A 185 5.92 -18.09 2.08
CA HIS A 185 7.04 -18.75 1.43
C HIS A 185 7.76 -17.81 0.48
N TYR A 186 7.03 -17.15 -0.41
CA TYR A 186 7.58 -16.19 -1.36
C TYR A 186 8.34 -15.04 -0.66
N LEU A 187 7.75 -14.47 0.39
CA LEU A 187 8.35 -13.34 1.12
C LEU A 187 9.66 -13.71 1.83
N ARG A 188 9.85 -14.97 2.24
CA ARG A 188 11.18 -15.43 2.71
C ARG A 188 12.21 -15.38 1.60
N THR A 189 11.89 -15.93 0.42
CA THR A 189 12.77 -15.88 -0.76
C THR A 189 13.03 -14.45 -1.20
N PHE A 190 12.01 -13.59 -1.17
CA PHE A 190 12.11 -12.15 -1.45
C PHE A 190 13.12 -11.47 -0.53
N HIS A 191 13.01 -11.71 0.78
CA HIS A 191 13.93 -11.17 1.79
C HIS A 191 15.38 -11.65 1.54
N GLU A 192 15.57 -12.96 1.34
CA GLU A 192 16.90 -13.55 1.07
C GLU A 192 17.53 -12.98 -0.22
N PHE A 193 16.75 -12.61 -1.20
CA PHE A 193 17.23 -12.04 -2.46
C PHE A 193 17.52 -10.55 -2.38
N PHE A 194 16.59 -9.75 -1.88
CA PHE A 194 16.68 -8.30 -1.97
C PHE A 194 17.52 -7.67 -0.85
N TYR A 195 17.46 -8.16 0.38
CA TYR A 195 18.12 -7.51 1.50
C TYR A 195 19.64 -7.49 1.40
N PRO A 196 20.34 -8.58 1.04
CA PRO A 196 21.78 -8.54 0.83
C PRO A 196 22.17 -7.59 -0.31
N ALA A 197 21.35 -7.52 -1.35
CA ALA A 197 21.56 -6.62 -2.47
C ALA A 197 21.46 -5.16 -2.03
N TRP A 198 20.43 -4.79 -1.28
CA TRP A 198 20.26 -3.44 -0.74
C TRP A 198 21.41 -3.03 0.19
N ARG A 199 21.80 -3.87 1.13
CA ARG A 199 23.00 -3.63 1.97
C ARG A 199 24.24 -3.33 1.13
N THR A 200 24.46 -4.14 0.10
CA THR A 200 25.60 -3.95 -0.81
C THR A 200 25.52 -2.64 -1.60
N VAL A 201 24.34 -2.29 -2.10
CA VAL A 201 24.12 -1.08 -2.92
C VAL A 201 24.24 0.18 -2.07
N LEU A 202 23.69 0.18 -0.86
CA LEU A 202 23.72 1.35 0.03
C LEU A 202 25.03 1.47 0.82
N GLY A 203 25.79 0.38 0.97
CA GLY A 203 27.12 0.39 1.57
C GLY A 203 27.15 0.12 3.08
N PHE A 204 26.09 -0.51 3.59
CA PHE A 204 25.98 -0.87 5.01
C PHE A 204 26.44 -2.31 5.29
#